data_3c826a5e9a271176c2396860a08bef72
#
_entry.id   3c826a5e9a271176c2396860a08bef72
#
_cell.length_a   1.000
_cell.length_b   1.000
_cell.length_c   1.000
_cell.angle_alpha   90.00
_cell.angle_beta   90.00
_cell.angle_gamma   90.00
#
_symmetry.space_group_name_H-M   'P 1'
#
loop_
_entity.id
_entity.type
_entity.pdbx_description
1 polymer ?
#
loop_
_entity_poly.entity_id
_entity_poly.type
_entity_poly.pdbx_seq_one_letter_code
_entity_poly.pdbx_strand_id
1 'polypeptide(L)' 'MFGTTKIKLDSSIVERIRKYAEIAGYSSPEEFITHALEKELAKLEDAQDEEEIKKRLKGLGYMS' A
#
# COMPACT_ATOMS: atom_id res chain seq x y z
N MET A 1 10.58 -14.14 -12.46
CA MET A 1 11.21 -13.30 -11.46
C MET A 1 10.94 -11.83 -11.71
N PHE A 2 10.88 -11.13 -10.68
CA PHE A 2 10.39 -9.77 -10.75
C PHE A 2 11.48 -8.77 -10.44
N GLY A 3 11.54 -7.71 -11.20
CA GLY A 3 12.46 -6.65 -10.92
C GLY A 3 11.94 -5.77 -9.81
N THR A 4 12.71 -4.76 -9.49
CA THR A 4 12.29 -3.74 -8.52
C THR A 4 12.05 -2.43 -9.25
N THR A 5 11.10 -1.66 -8.76
CA THR A 5 10.78 -0.37 -9.34
C THR A 5 10.94 0.68 -8.25
N LYS A 6 11.55 1.79 -8.61
CA LYS A 6 11.71 2.90 -7.68
C LYS A 6 10.50 3.79 -7.72
N ILE A 7 10.02 4.15 -6.54
CA ILE A 7 8.88 5.04 -6.41
C ILE A 7 9.26 6.16 -5.45
N LYS A 8 8.92 7.38 -5.82
CA LYS A 8 9.20 8.53 -4.97
C LYS A 8 8.11 8.68 -3.94
N LEU A 9 8.52 8.81 -2.70
CA LEU A 9 7.60 9.07 -1.59
C LEU A 9 8.03 10.33 -0.87
N ASP A 10 7.05 11.05 -0.35
CA ASP A 10 7.29 12.21 0.47
C ASP A 10 8.15 11.80 1.67
N SER A 11 9.17 12.59 1.98
CA SER A 11 10.08 12.26 3.07
C SER A 11 9.37 12.18 4.42
N SER A 12 8.33 12.98 4.63
CA SER A 12 7.57 12.91 5.88
C SER A 12 6.84 11.59 6.02
N ILE A 13 6.36 11.05 4.90
CA ILE A 13 5.70 9.75 4.91
C ILE A 13 6.72 8.65 5.18
N VAL A 14 7.90 8.75 4.58
CA VAL A 14 8.95 7.77 4.78
C VAL A 14 9.38 7.73 6.25
N GLU A 15 9.48 8.89 6.91
CA GLU A 15 9.83 8.95 8.31
C GLU A 15 8.80 8.25 9.19
N ARG A 16 7.54 8.47 8.90
CA ARG A 16 6.46 7.83 9.64
C ARG A 16 6.46 6.32 9.42
N ILE A 17 6.70 5.90 8.17
CA ILE A 17 6.80 4.48 7.85
C ILE A 17 7.93 3.83 8.61
N ARG A 18 9.09 4.48 8.64
CA ARG A 18 10.25 3.94 9.34
C ARG A 18 9.96 3.74 10.82
N LYS A 19 9.32 4.72 11.42
CA LYS A 19 8.95 4.65 12.84
C LYS A 19 8.02 3.47 13.12
N TYR A 20 6.96 3.36 12.34
CA TYR A 20 5.97 2.32 12.59
C TYR A 20 6.45 0.94 12.19
N ALA A 21 7.30 0.85 11.17
CA ALA A 21 7.88 -0.41 10.80
C ALA A 21 8.74 -0.97 11.94
N GLU A 22 9.49 -0.09 12.58
CA GLU A 22 10.33 -0.49 13.70
C GLU A 22 9.50 -0.97 14.88
N ILE A 23 8.45 -0.22 15.21
CA ILE A 23 7.57 -0.58 16.32
C ILE A 23 6.89 -1.91 16.05
N ALA A 24 6.50 -2.16 14.82
CA ALA A 24 5.80 -3.39 14.45
C ALA A 24 6.73 -4.60 14.30
N GLY A 25 8.04 -4.37 14.34
CA GLY A 25 8.99 -5.48 14.26
C GLY A 25 9.38 -5.89 12.86
N TYR A 26 9.14 -5.04 11.87
CA TYR A 26 9.59 -5.32 10.51
C TYR A 26 11.10 -5.16 10.41
N SER A 27 11.71 -5.95 9.55
CA SER A 27 13.14 -5.88 9.36
C SER A 27 13.58 -4.64 8.57
N SER A 28 12.66 -4.03 7.81
CA SER A 28 12.98 -2.84 7.04
C SER A 28 11.71 -2.05 6.75
N PRO A 29 11.83 -0.74 6.46
CA PRO A 29 10.68 0.05 6.03
C PRO A 29 10.05 -0.50 4.76
N GLU A 30 10.87 -0.99 3.84
CA GLU A 30 10.38 -1.55 2.59
C GLU A 30 9.46 -2.73 2.82
N GLU A 31 9.78 -3.57 3.79
CA GLU A 31 8.97 -4.72 4.11
C GLU A 31 7.60 -4.29 4.62
N PHE A 32 7.58 -3.28 5.47
CA PHE A 32 6.33 -2.74 5.97
C PHE A 32 5.49 -2.16 4.82
N ILE A 33 6.13 -1.40 3.94
CA ILE A 33 5.44 -0.79 2.79
C ILE A 33 4.82 -1.89 1.91
N THR A 34 5.60 -2.90 1.57
CA THR A 34 5.11 -3.98 0.73
C THR A 34 3.91 -4.66 1.36
N HIS A 35 4.00 -4.95 2.65
CA HIS A 35 2.92 -5.61 3.35
C HIS A 35 1.66 -4.75 3.36
N ALA A 36 1.81 -3.46 3.63
CA ALA A 36 0.67 -2.55 3.67
C ALA A 36 0.02 -2.42 2.30
N LEU A 37 0.85 -2.32 1.24
CA LEU A 37 0.31 -2.20 -0.10
C LEU A 37 -0.38 -3.47 -0.55
N GLU A 38 0.15 -4.62 -0.19
CA GLU A 38 -0.50 -5.89 -0.53
C GLU A 38 -1.86 -6.00 0.13
N LYS A 39 -1.99 -5.52 1.36
CA LYS A 39 -3.28 -5.50 2.04
C LYS A 39 -4.28 -4.60 1.31
N GLU A 40 -3.82 -3.42 0.89
CA GLU A 40 -4.70 -2.51 0.16
C GLU A 40 -5.10 -3.10 -1.18
N LEU A 41 -4.15 -3.69 -1.90
CA LEU A 41 -4.44 -4.29 -3.19
C LEU A 41 -5.43 -5.45 -3.07
N ALA A 42 -5.29 -6.23 -2.02
CA ALA A 42 -6.18 -7.36 -1.81
C ALA A 42 -7.64 -6.94 -1.68
N LYS A 43 -7.88 -5.73 -1.18
CA LYS A 43 -9.24 -5.20 -1.05
C LYS A 43 -9.87 -4.91 -2.41
N LEU A 44 -9.06 -4.84 -3.46
CA LEU A 44 -9.53 -4.53 -4.80
C LEU A 44 -9.47 -5.72 -5.74
N GLU A 45 -8.56 -6.66 -5.48
CA GLU A 45 -8.24 -7.71 -6.44
C GLU A 45 -9.31 -8.77 -6.58
N ASP A 46 -10.19 -8.91 -5.59
CA ASP A 46 -11.28 -9.86 -5.73
C ASP A 46 -12.52 -9.24 -6.38
N ALA A 47 -12.44 -7.97 -6.77
CA ALA A 47 -13.49 -7.33 -7.51
C ALA A 47 -13.59 -7.94 -8.91
N GLN A 48 -14.81 -8.10 -9.41
CA GLN A 48 -15.06 -8.83 -10.64
C GLN A 48 -14.93 -7.98 -11.88
N ASP A 49 -15.18 -6.69 -11.78
CA ASP A 49 -15.14 -5.82 -12.93
C ASP A 49 -14.73 -4.41 -12.50
N GLU A 50 -14.55 -3.55 -13.49
CA GLU A 50 -14.09 -2.20 -13.26
C GLU A 50 -15.07 -1.38 -12.42
N GLU A 51 -16.35 -1.61 -12.60
CA GLU A 51 -17.36 -0.91 -11.84
C GLU A 51 -17.23 -1.19 -10.34
N GLU A 52 -17.03 -2.44 -10.02
CA GLU A 52 -16.87 -2.84 -8.63
C GLU A 52 -15.59 -2.29 -8.03
N ILE A 53 -14.52 -2.28 -8.83
CA ILE A 53 -13.25 -1.70 -8.40
C ILE A 53 -13.44 -0.23 -8.04
N LYS A 54 -14.17 0.50 -8.90
CA LYS A 54 -14.44 1.91 -8.64
C LYS A 54 -15.22 2.13 -7.36
N LYS A 55 -16.20 1.27 -7.11
CA LYS A 55 -16.99 1.37 -5.88
C LYS A 55 -16.10 1.18 -4.65
N ARG A 56 -15.20 0.22 -4.70
CA ARG A 56 -14.31 -0.03 -3.58
C ARG A 56 -13.33 1.11 -3.36
N LEU A 57 -12.81 1.66 -4.46
CA LEU A 57 -11.90 2.80 -4.37
C LEU A 57 -12.59 4.00 -3.73
N LYS A 58 -13.86 4.23 -4.07
CA LYS A 58 -14.63 5.29 -3.43
C LYS A 58 -14.81 5.03 -1.94
N GLY A 59 -15.15 3.79 -1.59
CA GLY A 59 -15.35 3.42 -0.20
C GLY A 59 -14.09 3.55 0.64
N LEU A 60 -12.93 3.37 0.01
CA LEU A 60 -11.65 3.50 0.69
C LEU A 60 -11.12 4.93 0.68
N GLY A 61 -11.79 5.84 -0.02
CA GLY A 61 -11.39 7.23 -0.03
C GLY A 61 -10.44 7.65 -1.14
N TYR A 62 -10.21 6.77 -2.12
CA TYR A 62 -9.31 7.09 -3.23
C TYR A 62 -9.99 7.81 -4.37
N MET A 63 -11.31 7.80 -4.41
CA MET A 63 -12.08 8.47 -5.45
C MET A 63 -13.25 9.20 -4.82
N SER A 64 -13.62 10.33 -5.41
CA SER A 64 -14.77 11.10 -4.96
C SER A 64 -16.01 10.80 -5.78
#